data_30b32c19f50569283f2921797e97f53e
#
_entry.id   30b32c19f50569283f2921797e97f53e
#
_cell.length_a   1.000
_cell.length_b   1.000
_cell.length_c   1.000
_cell.angle_alpha   90.00
_cell.angle_beta   90.00
_cell.angle_gamma   90.00
#
_symmetry.space_group_name_H-M   'P 1'
#
loop_
_entity.id
_entity.type
_entity.pdbx_description
1 polymer ?
#
loop_
_entity_poly.entity_id
_entity_poly.type
_entity_poly.pdbx_seq_one_letter_code
_entity_poly.pdbx_strand_id
1 'polypeptide(L)'
;MDRLAIPVVAVLSWVAVAHAQPTTSPSAAPPTAAPAKPARAAKPGVAPPASLPVVGETLPLEGTASWPKLDWLYDVPSPSDAAGRVVIHWFCAPKAQACPDDLARIVTLRETGRVYVVAYVNGTKPQALKLDPIRESEGVGRGTVAYGRGATKLMKDLAVTGPASVVVDVDGKVQLVTTGATPAELDARDAKVNAAIAGIKDYVSSSEGPKEVKPGEKFQLSIAIKLASWLKYSAKSPMEMTLTVPPDIKCDATTLKGEQLKVADRQLTATVNCTGAHGIYEARGALRFGYDAPNGSTGIGAESARWKFEVK
;
A
#
# COMPACT_ATOMS: atom_id res chain seq x y z
N MET A 1 35.55 27.32 -24.17
CA MET A 1 34.42 26.98 -23.21
C MET A 1 33.15 26.88 -24.04
N ASP A 2 33.01 25.77 -24.78
CA ASP A 2 31.96 25.62 -25.78
C ASP A 2 30.76 24.86 -25.21
N ARG A 3 29.60 25.47 -25.25
CA ARG A 3 28.33 24.87 -24.90
C ARG A 3 27.78 24.12 -26.11
N LEU A 4 27.77 22.80 -26.03
CA LEU A 4 27.06 21.95 -26.99
C LEU A 4 25.56 21.92 -26.64
N ALA A 5 24.77 22.48 -27.56
CA ALA A 5 23.31 22.37 -27.57
C ALA A 5 22.91 21.10 -28.33
N ILE A 6 22.11 20.24 -27.70
CA ILE A 6 21.55 19.05 -28.32
C ILE A 6 20.11 19.37 -28.75
N PRO A 7 19.72 19.18 -30.01
CA PRO A 7 18.37 19.40 -30.48
C PRO A 7 17.48 18.18 -30.11
N VAL A 8 16.34 18.46 -29.49
CA VAL A 8 15.26 17.49 -29.29
C VAL A 8 14.43 17.41 -30.57
N VAL A 9 14.46 16.28 -31.25
CA VAL A 9 13.57 15.96 -32.37
C VAL A 9 12.32 15.30 -31.85
N ALA A 10 11.19 15.99 -31.94
CA ALA A 10 9.86 15.43 -31.65
C ALA A 10 9.33 14.72 -32.91
N VAL A 11 9.17 13.41 -32.82
CA VAL A 11 8.51 12.62 -33.87
C VAL A 11 7.02 12.48 -33.50
N LEU A 12 6.17 13.18 -34.25
CA LEU A 12 4.72 13.03 -34.21
C LEU A 12 4.31 11.85 -35.11
N SER A 13 3.89 10.74 -34.49
CA SER A 13 3.29 9.62 -35.21
C SER A 13 1.77 9.77 -35.24
N TRP A 14 1.23 9.96 -36.44
CA TRP A 14 -0.21 9.94 -36.69
C TRP A 14 -0.67 8.49 -36.81
N VAL A 15 -1.56 8.05 -35.92
CA VAL A 15 -2.27 6.78 -36.02
C VAL A 15 -3.61 7.04 -36.70
N ALA A 16 -3.77 6.52 -37.93
CA ALA A 16 -5.04 6.52 -38.66
C ALA A 16 -5.96 5.44 -38.07
N VAL A 17 -7.11 5.85 -37.51
CA VAL A 17 -8.17 4.96 -37.06
C VAL A 17 -9.05 4.60 -38.25
N ALA A 18 -8.98 3.36 -38.74
CA ALA A 18 -9.89 2.81 -39.72
C ALA A 18 -11.20 2.41 -39.03
N HIS A 19 -12.31 3.03 -39.42
CA HIS A 19 -13.66 2.65 -38.99
C HIS A 19 -14.11 1.46 -39.84
N ALA A 20 -14.25 0.28 -39.22
CA ALA A 20 -14.93 -0.85 -39.79
C ALA A 20 -16.43 -0.79 -39.46
N GLN A 21 -17.29 -0.78 -40.46
CA GLN A 21 -18.73 -0.87 -40.29
C GLN A 21 -19.12 -2.30 -39.89
N PRO A 22 -20.06 -2.49 -38.97
CA PRO A 22 -20.57 -3.82 -38.66
C PRO A 22 -21.58 -4.30 -39.71
N THR A 23 -21.25 -5.40 -40.39
CA THR A 23 -22.20 -6.16 -41.21
C THR A 23 -23.10 -6.97 -40.29
N THR A 24 -24.40 -6.69 -40.33
CA THR A 24 -25.42 -7.45 -39.64
C THR A 24 -25.67 -8.77 -40.40
N SER A 25 -25.29 -9.90 -39.80
CA SER A 25 -25.73 -11.24 -40.23
C SER A 25 -27.04 -11.64 -39.54
N PRO A 26 -27.94 -12.34 -40.20
CA PRO A 26 -29.23 -12.72 -39.61
C PRO A 26 -29.06 -13.80 -38.53
N SER A 27 -29.73 -13.54 -37.42
CA SER A 27 -29.81 -14.37 -36.22
C SER A 27 -30.45 -15.73 -36.53
N ALA A 28 -29.67 -16.81 -36.39
CA ALA A 28 -30.20 -18.15 -36.31
C ALA A 28 -30.78 -18.41 -34.90
N ALA A 29 -31.99 -18.96 -34.85
CA ALA A 29 -32.65 -19.30 -33.61
C ALA A 29 -31.82 -20.28 -32.75
N PRO A 30 -31.79 -20.14 -31.43
CA PRO A 30 -31.04 -21.04 -30.58
C PRO A 30 -31.68 -22.44 -30.54
N PRO A 31 -30.85 -23.50 -30.52
CA PRO A 31 -31.35 -24.85 -30.34
C PRO A 31 -31.91 -25.02 -28.92
N THR A 32 -33.09 -25.63 -28.84
CA THR A 32 -33.78 -25.99 -27.61
C THR A 32 -32.86 -26.86 -26.75
N ALA A 33 -32.40 -26.33 -25.60
CA ALA A 33 -31.55 -27.07 -24.68
C ALA A 33 -32.34 -28.25 -24.07
N ALA A 34 -31.80 -29.46 -24.17
CA ALA A 34 -32.29 -30.63 -23.46
C ALA A 34 -32.24 -30.39 -21.93
N PRO A 35 -33.18 -30.92 -21.13
CA PRO A 35 -33.21 -30.74 -19.72
C PRO A 35 -31.92 -31.25 -19.06
N ALA A 36 -31.19 -30.36 -18.39
CA ALA A 36 -29.98 -30.66 -17.67
C ALA A 36 -30.30 -31.71 -16.56
N LYS A 37 -29.57 -32.82 -16.58
CA LYS A 37 -29.59 -33.80 -15.48
C LYS A 37 -29.38 -33.09 -14.16
N PRO A 38 -30.17 -33.33 -13.10
CA PRO A 38 -29.97 -32.68 -11.80
C PRO A 38 -28.57 -32.99 -11.32
N ALA A 39 -27.81 -31.94 -11.03
CA ALA A 39 -26.48 -32.02 -10.42
C ALA A 39 -26.58 -32.85 -9.15
N ARG A 40 -25.80 -33.95 -9.10
CA ARG A 40 -25.71 -34.82 -7.93
C ARG A 40 -25.30 -33.97 -6.74
N ALA A 41 -26.19 -33.85 -5.73
CA ALA A 41 -25.93 -33.10 -4.52
C ALA A 41 -24.56 -33.50 -3.94
N ALA A 42 -23.66 -32.54 -3.80
CA ALA A 42 -22.36 -32.76 -3.18
C ALA A 42 -22.57 -33.33 -1.78
N LYS A 43 -21.82 -34.37 -1.46
CA LYS A 43 -21.85 -34.97 -0.11
C LYS A 43 -21.53 -33.87 0.91
N PRO A 44 -22.36 -33.65 1.95
CA PRO A 44 -22.03 -32.70 2.98
C PRO A 44 -20.79 -33.20 3.73
N GLY A 45 -19.73 -32.39 3.74
CA GLY A 45 -18.57 -32.62 4.62
C GLY A 45 -17.17 -32.60 3.97
N VAL A 46 -17.01 -32.46 2.67
CA VAL A 46 -15.68 -32.27 2.06
C VAL A 46 -15.49 -30.76 1.85
N ALA A 47 -14.62 -30.14 2.67
CA ALA A 47 -14.16 -28.80 2.39
C ALA A 47 -13.58 -28.75 0.96
N PRO A 48 -13.83 -27.68 0.18
CA PRO A 48 -13.22 -27.55 -1.12
C PRO A 48 -11.68 -27.64 -0.96
N PRO A 49 -10.96 -28.22 -1.94
CA PRO A 49 -9.52 -28.25 -1.89
C PRO A 49 -8.99 -26.80 -1.75
N ALA A 50 -7.96 -26.62 -0.94
CA ALA A 50 -7.31 -25.32 -0.81
C ALA A 50 -6.80 -24.89 -2.21
N SER A 51 -6.95 -23.63 -2.52
CA SER A 51 -6.45 -23.05 -3.78
C SER A 51 -5.66 -21.79 -3.45
N LEU A 52 -4.74 -21.42 -4.33
CA LEU A 52 -4.12 -20.11 -4.25
C LEU A 52 -5.19 -19.02 -4.36
N PRO A 53 -5.08 -17.95 -3.58
CA PRO A 53 -6.02 -16.83 -3.63
C PRO A 53 -6.04 -16.17 -5.02
N VAL A 54 -7.15 -15.56 -5.36
CA VAL A 54 -7.33 -14.87 -6.64
C VAL A 54 -7.07 -13.37 -6.45
N VAL A 55 -6.56 -12.72 -7.50
CA VAL A 55 -6.35 -11.26 -7.51
C VAL A 55 -7.67 -10.54 -7.20
N GLY A 56 -7.62 -9.57 -6.27
CA GLY A 56 -8.77 -8.83 -5.76
C GLY A 56 -9.42 -9.41 -4.51
N GLU A 57 -9.17 -10.67 -4.18
CA GLU A 57 -9.63 -11.26 -2.91
C GLU A 57 -8.91 -10.64 -1.70
N THR A 58 -9.55 -10.72 -0.54
CA THR A 58 -8.90 -10.39 0.74
C THR A 58 -8.23 -11.64 1.29
N LEU A 59 -6.93 -11.54 1.58
CA LEU A 59 -6.16 -12.61 2.20
C LEU A 59 -5.70 -12.16 3.59
N PRO A 60 -6.12 -12.84 4.68
CA PRO A 60 -5.58 -12.60 6.01
C PRO A 60 -4.07 -12.85 6.05
N LEU A 61 -3.36 -12.17 6.95
CA LEU A 61 -1.91 -12.28 7.09
C LEU A 61 -1.42 -13.71 7.32
N GLU A 62 -2.15 -14.48 8.13
CA GLU A 62 -1.87 -15.89 8.45
C GLU A 62 -2.33 -16.86 7.35
N GLY A 63 -2.91 -16.34 6.28
CA GLY A 63 -3.55 -17.17 5.26
C GLY A 63 -5.05 -17.31 5.46
N THR A 64 -5.63 -18.40 4.98
CA THR A 64 -7.07 -18.67 5.08
C THR A 64 -7.39 -19.63 6.22
N ALA A 65 -8.62 -19.59 6.74
CA ALA A 65 -9.08 -20.52 7.78
C ALA A 65 -9.07 -22.00 7.33
N SER A 66 -9.03 -22.25 6.02
CA SER A 66 -8.92 -23.61 5.45
C SER A 66 -7.49 -24.14 5.43
N TRP A 67 -6.50 -23.30 5.73
CA TRP A 67 -5.11 -23.73 5.75
C TRP A 67 -4.80 -24.56 7.00
N PRO A 68 -3.88 -25.56 6.92
CA PRO A 68 -3.52 -26.39 8.07
C PRO A 68 -2.80 -25.58 9.13
N LYS A 69 -2.81 -26.07 10.37
CA LYS A 69 -1.97 -25.51 11.44
C LYS A 69 -0.49 -25.56 11.04
N LEU A 70 0.19 -24.44 11.18
CA LEU A 70 1.59 -24.25 10.78
C LEU A 70 2.51 -24.19 12.00
N ASP A 71 3.74 -24.66 11.84
CA ASP A 71 4.83 -24.44 12.76
C ASP A 71 5.66 -23.26 12.27
N TRP A 72 6.11 -22.38 13.18
CA TRP A 72 6.79 -21.13 12.86
C TRP A 72 8.22 -21.14 13.38
N LEU A 73 9.18 -20.56 12.64
CA LEU A 73 10.54 -20.30 13.13
C LEU A 73 10.57 -19.12 14.10
N TYR A 74 9.72 -18.15 13.86
CA TYR A 74 9.53 -16.92 14.62
C TYR A 74 8.09 -16.86 15.12
N ASP A 75 7.67 -15.70 15.60
CA ASP A 75 6.31 -15.49 16.04
C ASP A 75 5.27 -15.67 14.91
N VAL A 76 4.07 -16.07 15.31
CA VAL A 76 2.93 -16.07 14.38
C VAL A 76 2.71 -14.65 13.88
N PRO A 77 2.55 -14.46 12.56
CA PRO A 77 2.38 -13.11 12.01
C PRO A 77 1.15 -12.42 12.59
N SER A 78 1.28 -11.17 12.96
CA SER A 78 0.18 -10.37 13.49
C SER A 78 -0.16 -9.19 12.55
N PRO A 79 -1.41 -8.71 12.53
CA PRO A 79 -1.78 -7.54 11.74
C PRO A 79 -0.93 -6.29 12.05
N SER A 80 -0.45 -6.13 13.29
CA SER A 80 0.43 -5.02 13.68
C SER A 80 1.80 -5.10 13.00
N ASP A 81 2.32 -6.31 12.76
CA ASP A 81 3.64 -6.49 12.14
C ASP A 81 3.61 -6.10 10.65
N ALA A 82 2.49 -6.38 9.97
CA ALA A 82 2.31 -6.07 8.55
C ALA A 82 1.71 -4.68 8.29
N ALA A 83 1.30 -3.96 9.33
CA ALA A 83 0.63 -2.67 9.18
C ALA A 83 1.48 -1.66 8.39
N GLY A 84 0.91 -1.09 7.32
CA GLY A 84 1.59 -0.16 6.42
C GLY A 84 2.64 -0.79 5.50
N ARG A 85 2.58 -2.10 5.30
CA ARG A 85 3.49 -2.86 4.46
C ARG A 85 2.75 -3.69 3.42
N VAL A 86 3.40 -3.92 2.31
CA VAL A 86 3.02 -4.94 1.34
C VAL A 86 3.39 -6.30 1.92
N VAL A 87 2.48 -7.27 1.90
CA VAL A 87 2.76 -8.62 2.37
C VAL A 87 3.08 -9.52 1.18
N ILE A 88 4.16 -10.28 1.28
CA ILE A 88 4.50 -11.33 0.33
C ILE A 88 4.35 -12.68 1.03
N HIS A 89 3.34 -13.46 0.64
CA HIS A 89 3.29 -14.87 0.97
C HIS A 89 4.16 -15.62 -0.04
N TRP A 90 5.29 -16.13 0.41
CA TRP A 90 6.28 -16.80 -0.42
C TRP A 90 6.33 -18.30 -0.11
N PHE A 91 6.08 -19.10 -1.12
CA PHE A 91 6.03 -20.57 -1.02
C PHE A 91 7.28 -21.15 -1.67
N CYS A 92 8.03 -21.97 -0.95
CA CYS A 92 9.27 -22.52 -1.45
C CYS A 92 9.54 -23.95 -0.99
N ALA A 93 10.00 -24.79 -1.91
CA ALA A 93 10.45 -26.13 -1.61
C ALA A 93 11.98 -26.18 -1.63
N PRO A 94 12.67 -26.70 -0.59
CA PRO A 94 14.14 -26.72 -0.52
C PRO A 94 14.83 -27.48 -1.66
N LYS A 95 14.10 -28.37 -2.35
CA LYS A 95 14.59 -29.12 -3.51
C LYS A 95 14.40 -28.38 -4.84
N ALA A 96 13.63 -27.33 -4.87
CA ALA A 96 13.43 -26.52 -6.07
C ALA A 96 14.60 -25.56 -6.21
N GLN A 97 15.42 -25.73 -7.25
CA GLN A 97 16.64 -24.95 -7.46
C GLN A 97 16.37 -23.43 -7.59
N ALA A 98 15.22 -23.08 -8.10
CA ALA A 98 14.81 -21.67 -8.20
C ALA A 98 14.52 -21.00 -6.85
N CYS A 99 14.37 -21.76 -5.74
CA CYS A 99 14.08 -21.19 -4.43
C CYS A 99 15.26 -20.38 -3.84
N PRO A 100 16.52 -20.87 -3.84
CA PRO A 100 17.66 -20.08 -3.40
C PRO A 100 17.88 -18.82 -4.24
N ASP A 101 17.65 -18.91 -5.56
CA ASP A 101 17.81 -17.77 -6.46
C ASP A 101 16.77 -16.69 -6.21
N ASP A 102 15.53 -17.10 -5.95
CA ASP A 102 14.43 -16.17 -5.60
C ASP A 102 14.59 -15.59 -4.18
N LEU A 103 15.23 -16.33 -3.26
CA LEU A 103 15.45 -15.86 -1.89
C LEU A 103 16.20 -14.52 -1.87
N ALA A 104 17.22 -14.36 -2.68
CA ALA A 104 17.98 -13.10 -2.77
C ALA A 104 17.10 -11.92 -3.17
N ARG A 105 16.16 -12.13 -4.11
CA ARG A 105 15.19 -11.11 -4.53
C ARG A 105 14.21 -10.77 -3.42
N ILE A 106 13.68 -11.78 -2.71
CA ILE A 106 12.78 -11.58 -1.56
C ILE A 106 13.48 -10.77 -0.46
N VAL A 107 14.74 -11.07 -0.15
CA VAL A 107 15.55 -10.31 0.81
C VAL A 107 15.66 -8.85 0.38
N THR A 108 16.02 -8.59 -0.89
CA THR A 108 16.11 -7.21 -1.42
C THR A 108 14.81 -6.45 -1.31
N LEU A 109 13.67 -7.07 -1.64
CA LEU A 109 12.35 -6.43 -1.49
C LEU A 109 12.06 -6.09 -0.02
N ARG A 110 12.38 -7.00 0.90
CA ARG A 110 12.19 -6.80 2.33
C ARG A 110 13.04 -5.66 2.89
N GLU A 111 14.25 -5.47 2.38
CA GLU A 111 15.17 -4.38 2.81
C GLU A 111 14.59 -2.99 2.57
N THR A 112 13.61 -2.84 1.69
CA THR A 112 12.90 -1.56 1.51
C THR A 112 12.21 -1.06 2.79
N GLY A 113 12.01 -1.93 3.79
CA GLY A 113 11.30 -1.63 5.03
C GLY A 113 9.78 -1.56 4.89
N ARG A 114 9.26 -1.63 3.66
CA ARG A 114 7.82 -1.56 3.34
C ARG A 114 7.24 -2.92 2.93
N VAL A 115 8.00 -3.98 3.08
CA VAL A 115 7.57 -5.37 2.81
C VAL A 115 7.61 -6.19 4.09
N TYR A 116 6.58 -7.01 4.28
CA TYR A 116 6.50 -8.07 5.28
C TYR A 116 6.43 -9.41 4.57
N VAL A 117 7.32 -10.35 4.91
CA VAL A 117 7.40 -11.65 4.24
C VAL A 117 6.82 -12.75 5.14
N VAL A 118 5.87 -13.51 4.63
CA VAL A 118 5.40 -14.77 5.24
C VAL A 118 5.88 -15.90 4.34
N ALA A 119 6.99 -16.54 4.72
CA ALA A 119 7.55 -17.65 3.96
C ALA A 119 6.94 -18.98 4.41
N TYR A 120 6.65 -19.86 3.44
CA TYR A 120 6.15 -21.22 3.66
C TYR A 120 7.15 -22.20 3.04
N VAL A 121 7.87 -22.91 3.88
CA VAL A 121 8.93 -23.84 3.42
C VAL A 121 8.46 -25.27 3.57
N ASN A 122 8.36 -25.97 2.44
CA ASN A 122 8.06 -27.41 2.39
C ASN A 122 9.27 -28.21 2.83
N GLY A 123 9.52 -28.27 4.15
CA GLY A 123 10.71 -28.96 4.65
C GLY A 123 10.78 -28.98 6.17
N THR A 124 11.87 -29.55 6.65
CA THR A 124 12.22 -29.59 8.08
C THR A 124 12.71 -28.20 8.56
N LYS A 125 12.75 -28.00 9.88
CA LYS A 125 13.29 -26.77 10.48
C LYS A 125 14.71 -26.41 9.98
N PRO A 126 15.68 -27.34 9.90
CA PRO A 126 17.01 -27.03 9.33
C PRO A 126 16.97 -26.62 7.85
N GLN A 127 16.02 -27.13 7.07
CA GLN A 127 15.84 -26.72 5.67
C GLN A 127 15.20 -25.33 5.57
N ALA A 128 14.23 -25.04 6.43
CA ALA A 128 13.62 -23.71 6.51
C ALA A 128 14.65 -22.63 6.87
N LEU A 129 15.55 -22.93 7.82
CA LEU A 129 16.66 -22.02 8.18
C LEU A 129 17.61 -21.69 7.04
N LYS A 130 17.71 -22.54 5.99
CA LYS A 130 18.52 -22.26 4.80
C LYS A 130 17.81 -21.37 3.80
N LEU A 131 16.49 -21.33 3.84
CA LEU A 131 15.61 -20.55 2.97
C LEU A 131 14.91 -19.42 3.75
N ASP A 132 15.56 -18.96 4.82
CA ASP A 132 15.01 -17.93 5.69
C ASP A 132 15.33 -16.53 5.15
N PRO A 133 14.32 -15.79 4.65
CA PRO A 133 14.55 -14.45 4.14
C PRO A 133 14.78 -13.41 5.27
N ILE A 134 14.71 -13.83 6.54
CA ILE A 134 14.72 -12.93 7.70
C ILE A 134 16.05 -13.01 8.45
N ARG A 135 16.76 -14.12 8.32
CA ARG A 135 17.96 -14.48 9.11
C ARG A 135 19.07 -13.42 9.14
N GLU A 136 19.27 -12.69 8.05
CA GLU A 136 20.38 -11.74 7.92
C GLU A 136 20.00 -10.31 8.27
N SER A 137 18.79 -10.09 8.78
CA SER A 137 18.34 -8.73 9.08
C SER A 137 18.47 -8.43 10.56
N GLU A 138 19.10 -7.33 10.90
CA GLU A 138 19.07 -6.72 12.24
C GLU A 138 17.68 -6.18 12.63
N GLY A 139 16.67 -6.37 11.79
CA GLY A 139 15.30 -5.87 11.98
C GLY A 139 14.33 -6.96 12.38
N VAL A 140 14.13 -7.16 13.67
CA VAL A 140 12.99 -7.92 14.21
C VAL A 140 11.69 -7.37 13.63
N GLY A 141 10.77 -8.25 13.16
CA GLY A 141 9.41 -7.84 12.79
C GLY A 141 9.18 -7.53 11.32
N ARG A 142 9.99 -8.03 10.38
CA ARG A 142 9.74 -7.85 8.94
C ARG A 142 9.33 -9.13 8.20
N GLY A 143 8.89 -10.15 8.95
CA GLY A 143 8.42 -11.39 8.37
C GLY A 143 8.50 -12.56 9.33
N THR A 144 8.06 -13.72 8.86
CA THR A 144 8.10 -15.00 9.58
C THR A 144 8.19 -16.16 8.59
N VAL A 145 8.56 -17.34 9.10
CA VAL A 145 8.75 -18.54 8.27
C VAL A 145 7.97 -19.69 8.88
N ALA A 146 7.00 -20.20 8.12
CA ALA A 146 6.30 -21.45 8.42
C ALA A 146 7.05 -22.65 7.83
N TYR A 147 7.07 -23.78 8.54
CA TYR A 147 7.75 -24.99 8.10
C TYR A 147 7.03 -26.26 8.54
N GLY A 148 7.62 -27.42 8.28
CA GLY A 148 7.17 -28.69 8.80
C GLY A 148 5.98 -29.28 8.06
N ARG A 149 5.25 -30.17 8.74
CA ARG A 149 4.14 -30.95 8.15
C ARG A 149 3.00 -30.08 7.67
N GLY A 150 2.69 -29.00 8.42
CA GLY A 150 1.64 -28.05 8.04
C GLY A 150 1.96 -27.32 6.75
N ALA A 151 3.15 -26.76 6.64
CA ALA A 151 3.60 -26.08 5.41
C ALA A 151 3.70 -27.04 4.21
N THR A 152 4.21 -28.27 4.44
CA THR A 152 4.25 -29.31 3.40
C THR A 152 2.84 -29.67 2.89
N LYS A 153 1.89 -29.86 3.83
CA LYS A 153 0.50 -30.15 3.47
C LYS A 153 -0.13 -28.97 2.71
N LEU A 154 0.06 -27.76 3.20
CA LEU A 154 -0.46 -26.54 2.56
C LEU A 154 0.02 -26.44 1.11
N MET A 155 1.34 -26.54 0.88
CA MET A 155 1.89 -26.45 -0.47
C MET A 155 1.39 -27.56 -1.40
N LYS A 156 1.20 -28.77 -0.87
CA LYS A 156 0.60 -29.87 -1.61
C LYS A 156 -0.87 -29.59 -1.98
N ASP A 157 -1.65 -29.10 -1.03
CA ASP A 157 -3.07 -28.78 -1.22
C ASP A 157 -3.25 -27.65 -2.25
N LEU A 158 -2.32 -26.67 -2.26
CA LEU A 158 -2.27 -25.58 -3.21
C LEU A 158 -1.65 -25.95 -4.57
N ALA A 159 -1.19 -27.21 -4.74
CA ALA A 159 -0.44 -27.69 -5.90
C ALA A 159 0.84 -26.87 -6.22
N VAL A 160 1.48 -26.29 -5.18
CA VAL A 160 2.72 -25.53 -5.31
C VAL A 160 3.91 -26.47 -5.19
N THR A 161 4.73 -26.58 -6.25
CA THR A 161 5.91 -27.44 -6.30
C THR A 161 7.25 -26.73 -6.36
N GLY A 162 7.24 -25.45 -6.66
CA GLY A 162 8.39 -24.54 -6.78
C GLY A 162 8.11 -23.20 -6.13
N PRO A 163 8.94 -22.19 -6.36
CA PRO A 163 8.66 -20.86 -5.85
C PRO A 163 7.34 -20.35 -6.40
N ALA A 164 6.49 -19.90 -5.49
CA ALA A 164 5.25 -19.21 -5.80
C ALA A 164 5.09 -18.04 -4.85
N SER A 165 4.37 -17.01 -5.25
CA SER A 165 4.16 -15.84 -4.41
C SER A 165 2.74 -15.32 -4.53
N VAL A 166 2.20 -14.84 -3.41
CA VAL A 166 0.98 -14.03 -3.37
C VAL A 166 1.36 -12.68 -2.80
N VAL A 167 1.18 -11.63 -3.59
CA VAL A 167 1.44 -10.24 -3.18
C VAL A 167 0.13 -9.62 -2.70
N VAL A 168 0.13 -9.10 -1.48
CA VAL A 168 -1.03 -8.49 -0.82
C VAL A 168 -0.68 -7.05 -0.48
N ASP A 169 -1.57 -6.11 -0.79
CA ASP A 169 -1.36 -4.70 -0.46
C ASP A 169 -1.67 -4.38 1.01
N VAL A 170 -1.50 -3.11 1.38
CA VAL A 170 -1.73 -2.61 2.74
C VAL A 170 -3.19 -2.72 3.22
N ASP A 171 -4.13 -2.89 2.32
CA ASP A 171 -5.55 -3.08 2.60
C ASP A 171 -5.95 -4.57 2.67
N GLY A 172 -4.97 -5.46 2.55
CA GLY A 172 -5.17 -6.91 2.59
C GLY A 172 -5.70 -7.50 1.28
N LYS A 173 -5.60 -6.77 0.16
CA LYS A 173 -6.08 -7.23 -1.16
C LYS A 173 -4.96 -7.89 -1.94
N VAL A 174 -5.24 -9.06 -2.51
CA VAL A 174 -4.33 -9.79 -3.40
C VAL A 174 -4.13 -8.99 -4.70
N GLN A 175 -2.89 -8.64 -4.98
CA GLN A 175 -2.49 -7.84 -6.13
C GLN A 175 -1.86 -8.68 -7.25
N LEU A 176 -1.23 -9.80 -6.90
CA LEU A 176 -0.59 -10.71 -7.83
C LEU A 176 -0.47 -12.10 -7.22
N VAL A 177 -0.61 -13.12 -8.05
CA VAL A 177 -0.29 -14.51 -7.74
C VAL A 177 0.65 -15.03 -8.80
N THR A 178 1.80 -15.58 -8.40
CA THR A 178 2.73 -16.30 -9.28
C THR A 178 2.79 -17.77 -8.85
N THR A 179 2.90 -18.66 -9.82
CA THR A 179 2.97 -20.12 -9.57
C THR A 179 4.28 -20.74 -10.05
N GLY A 180 5.25 -19.91 -10.42
CA GLY A 180 6.54 -20.29 -10.92
C GLY A 180 7.61 -19.26 -10.54
N ALA A 181 8.84 -19.49 -11.04
CA ALA A 181 10.00 -18.63 -10.86
C ALA A 181 10.72 -18.38 -12.18
N THR A 182 9.97 -18.28 -13.27
CA THR A 182 10.59 -17.77 -14.49
C THR A 182 11.03 -16.33 -14.27
N PRO A 183 12.10 -15.86 -14.93
CA PRO A 183 12.54 -14.47 -14.81
C PRO A 183 11.41 -13.46 -15.01
N ALA A 184 10.52 -13.70 -15.97
CA ALA A 184 9.40 -12.83 -16.24
C ALA A 184 8.38 -12.76 -15.09
N GLU A 185 8.08 -13.90 -14.43
CA GLU A 185 7.17 -13.93 -13.27
C GLU A 185 7.80 -13.23 -12.07
N LEU A 186 9.10 -13.43 -11.82
CA LEU A 186 9.82 -12.76 -10.74
C LEU A 186 9.89 -11.25 -10.98
N ASP A 187 10.17 -10.81 -12.20
CA ASP A 187 10.20 -9.39 -12.58
C ASP A 187 8.80 -8.76 -12.45
N ALA A 188 7.75 -9.46 -12.85
CA ALA A 188 6.37 -9.00 -12.69
C ALA A 188 5.98 -8.87 -11.21
N ARG A 189 6.40 -9.82 -10.36
CA ARG A 189 6.20 -9.75 -8.92
C ARG A 189 6.90 -8.53 -8.32
N ASP A 190 8.19 -8.38 -8.60
CA ASP A 190 9.01 -7.31 -8.03
C ASP A 190 8.50 -5.94 -8.49
N ALA A 191 8.10 -5.81 -9.76
CA ALA A 191 7.46 -4.59 -10.28
C ALA A 191 6.14 -4.29 -9.57
N LYS A 192 5.31 -5.32 -9.33
CA LYS A 192 4.03 -5.15 -8.63
C LYS A 192 4.21 -4.76 -7.16
N VAL A 193 5.19 -5.37 -6.47
CA VAL A 193 5.55 -5.01 -5.09
C VAL A 193 6.02 -3.56 -5.03
N ASN A 194 6.94 -3.16 -5.91
CA ASN A 194 7.45 -1.79 -5.95
C ASN A 194 6.35 -0.77 -6.27
N ALA A 195 5.44 -1.08 -7.18
CA ALA A 195 4.27 -0.24 -7.47
C ALA A 195 3.34 -0.10 -6.25
N ALA A 196 3.09 -1.20 -5.54
CA ALA A 196 2.29 -1.18 -4.31
C ALA A 196 2.97 -0.35 -3.21
N ILE A 197 4.29 -0.48 -3.02
CA ILE A 197 5.08 0.33 -2.08
C ILE A 197 4.99 1.83 -2.42
N ALA A 198 5.14 2.19 -3.70
CA ALA A 198 5.04 3.57 -4.15
C ALA A 198 3.65 4.18 -3.92
N GLY A 199 2.61 3.35 -3.87
CA GLY A 199 1.24 3.73 -3.56
C GLY A 199 0.96 3.95 -2.08
N ILE A 200 1.83 3.52 -1.16
CA ILE A 200 1.63 3.65 0.28
C ILE A 200 1.76 5.12 0.68
N LYS A 201 0.68 5.66 1.23
CA LYS A 201 0.66 7.02 1.81
C LYS A 201 0.45 6.91 3.31
N ASP A 202 1.42 7.42 4.06
CA ASP A 202 1.31 7.47 5.52
C ASP A 202 0.26 8.48 5.97
N TYR A 203 0.02 9.52 5.16
CA TYR A 203 -1.03 10.51 5.40
C TYR A 203 -1.47 11.19 4.10
N VAL A 204 -2.59 11.88 4.17
CA VAL A 204 -3.06 12.83 3.16
C VAL A 204 -3.27 14.18 3.80
N SER A 205 -2.98 15.25 3.05
CA SER A 205 -3.15 16.62 3.49
C SER A 205 -4.21 17.34 2.66
N SER A 206 -4.89 18.30 3.29
CA SER A 206 -5.74 19.27 2.62
C SER A 206 -5.58 20.65 3.26
N SER A 207 -5.85 21.69 2.50
CA SER A 207 -5.84 23.05 3.00
C SER A 207 -7.07 23.79 2.51
N GLU A 208 -7.66 24.60 3.38
CA GLU A 208 -8.84 25.39 3.07
C GLU A 208 -8.59 26.85 3.43
N GLY A 209 -9.13 27.75 2.61
CA GLY A 209 -9.10 29.19 2.79
C GLY A 209 -10.05 29.86 1.82
N PRO A 210 -10.44 31.10 2.05
CA PRO A 210 -11.36 31.84 1.18
C PRO A 210 -10.69 32.15 -0.16
N LYS A 211 -11.50 32.38 -1.18
CA LYS A 211 -11.08 33.04 -2.44
C LYS A 211 -11.31 34.53 -2.39
N GLU A 212 -12.41 34.94 -1.76
CA GLU A 212 -12.86 36.32 -1.60
C GLU A 212 -13.40 36.54 -0.19
N VAL A 213 -13.17 37.72 0.38
CA VAL A 213 -13.60 38.11 1.72
C VAL A 213 -13.96 39.62 1.69
N LYS A 214 -14.89 40.05 2.55
CA LYS A 214 -15.15 41.49 2.72
C LYS A 214 -14.14 42.10 3.68
N PRO A 215 -13.79 43.40 3.52
CA PRO A 215 -12.89 44.10 4.44
C PRO A 215 -13.40 44.01 5.89
N GLY A 216 -12.52 43.62 6.80
CA GLY A 216 -12.84 43.45 8.21
C GLY A 216 -13.64 42.19 8.58
N GLU A 217 -14.14 41.43 7.61
CA GLU A 217 -14.79 40.14 7.85
C GLU A 217 -13.77 39.09 8.33
N LYS A 218 -14.19 38.24 9.28
CA LYS A 218 -13.38 37.13 9.76
C LYS A 218 -13.41 35.98 8.76
N PHE A 219 -12.25 35.45 8.45
CA PHE A 219 -12.08 34.26 7.62
C PHE A 219 -11.10 33.28 8.24
N GLN A 220 -11.11 32.05 7.77
CA GLN A 220 -10.27 30.99 8.29
C GLN A 220 -9.26 30.50 7.26
N LEU A 221 -8.04 30.23 7.73
CA LEU A 221 -7.01 29.48 6.99
C LEU A 221 -6.76 28.20 7.76
N SER A 222 -6.86 27.06 7.08
CA SER A 222 -6.69 25.76 7.73
C SER A 222 -5.82 24.80 6.94
N ILE A 223 -5.09 23.93 7.67
CA ILE A 223 -4.41 22.75 7.14
C ILE A 223 -4.95 21.56 7.92
N ALA A 224 -5.35 20.52 7.21
CA ALA A 224 -5.76 19.27 7.81
C ALA A 224 -4.88 18.12 7.30
N ILE A 225 -4.49 17.24 8.23
CA ILE A 225 -3.72 16.01 7.95
C ILE A 225 -4.56 14.83 8.43
N LYS A 226 -4.78 13.85 7.56
CA LYS A 226 -5.42 12.59 7.92
C LYS A 226 -4.41 11.47 7.82
N LEU A 227 -4.09 10.84 8.94
CA LEU A 227 -3.18 9.69 8.98
C LEU A 227 -3.83 8.43 8.40
N ALA A 228 -3.01 7.57 7.82
CA ALA A 228 -3.40 6.22 7.44
C ALA A 228 -3.94 5.42 8.63
N SER A 229 -4.71 4.34 8.35
CA SER A 229 -5.43 3.58 9.38
C SER A 229 -4.54 2.92 10.44
N TRP A 230 -3.30 2.63 10.07
CA TRP A 230 -2.28 1.99 10.92
C TRP A 230 -1.45 2.98 11.73
N LEU A 231 -1.60 4.29 11.56
CA LEU A 231 -0.81 5.30 12.25
C LEU A 231 -1.63 6.03 13.33
N LYS A 232 -0.92 6.56 14.33
CA LYS A 232 -1.47 7.43 15.38
C LYS A 232 -0.60 8.66 15.53
N TYR A 233 -1.18 9.79 15.92
CA TYR A 233 -0.37 10.96 16.26
C TYR A 233 0.49 10.65 17.48
N SER A 234 1.76 11.03 17.40
CA SER A 234 2.71 10.82 18.49
C SER A 234 2.54 11.89 19.55
N ALA A 235 2.27 11.46 20.79
CA ALA A 235 2.22 12.37 21.93
C ALA A 235 3.61 12.93 22.31
N LYS A 236 4.69 12.31 21.81
CA LYS A 236 6.07 12.68 22.13
C LYS A 236 6.70 13.63 21.12
N SER A 237 6.10 13.75 19.95
CA SER A 237 6.61 14.60 18.87
C SER A 237 5.95 15.96 18.88
N PRO A 238 6.69 17.04 18.63
CA PRO A 238 6.10 18.37 18.55
C PRO A 238 5.13 18.45 17.37
N MET A 239 3.95 19.01 17.62
CA MET A 239 3.00 19.41 16.59
C MET A 239 2.92 20.92 16.58
N GLU A 240 3.20 21.53 15.45
CA GLU A 240 3.26 22.97 15.30
C GLU A 240 2.86 23.41 13.91
N MET A 241 1.99 24.40 13.83
CA MET A 241 1.73 25.15 12.60
C MET A 241 2.32 26.54 12.71
N THR A 242 3.03 26.98 11.68
CA THR A 242 3.47 28.37 11.51
C THR A 242 2.76 28.99 10.31
N LEU A 243 2.34 30.26 10.47
CA LEU A 243 1.63 31.02 9.44
C LEU A 243 2.42 32.28 9.13
N THR A 244 2.66 32.51 7.84
CA THR A 244 3.24 33.77 7.34
C THR A 244 2.16 34.50 6.54
N VAL A 245 1.83 35.72 6.96
CA VAL A 245 0.83 36.58 6.32
C VAL A 245 1.42 37.95 6.01
N PRO A 246 0.89 38.65 4.98
CA PRO A 246 1.21 40.05 4.73
C PRO A 246 0.82 40.96 5.91
N PRO A 247 1.47 42.15 6.06
CA PRO A 247 1.23 43.06 7.20
C PRO A 247 -0.22 43.52 7.37
N ASP A 248 -0.97 43.62 6.28
CA ASP A 248 -2.36 44.06 6.27
C ASP A 248 -3.37 42.97 6.64
N ILE A 249 -2.88 41.75 6.86
CA ILE A 249 -3.68 40.61 7.35
C ILE A 249 -3.34 40.40 8.84
N LYS A 250 -4.36 40.49 9.66
CA LYS A 250 -4.25 40.28 11.11
C LYS A 250 -4.89 38.95 11.48
N CYS A 251 -4.13 38.04 12.07
CA CYS A 251 -4.61 36.74 12.53
C CYS A 251 -4.56 36.65 14.06
N ASP A 252 -5.42 35.82 14.65
CA ASP A 252 -5.45 35.55 16.10
C ASP A 252 -4.17 34.85 16.59
N ALA A 253 -3.51 34.10 15.72
CA ALA A 253 -2.21 33.52 15.97
C ALA A 253 -1.42 33.35 14.66
N THR A 254 -0.09 33.44 14.74
CA THR A 254 0.83 33.07 13.65
C THR A 254 1.56 31.75 13.93
N THR A 255 1.39 31.21 15.12
CA THR A 255 1.92 29.91 15.53
C THR A 255 0.89 29.21 16.39
N LEU A 256 0.55 27.97 16.07
CA LEU A 256 -0.29 27.08 16.87
C LEU A 256 0.53 25.90 17.36
N LYS A 257 0.39 25.52 18.64
CA LYS A 257 1.11 24.39 19.25
C LYS A 257 0.20 23.62 20.20
N GLY A 258 0.50 22.32 20.35
CA GLY A 258 -0.14 21.48 21.36
C GLY A 258 -1.66 21.51 21.28
N GLU A 259 -2.33 21.93 22.36
CA GLU A 259 -3.80 21.93 22.48
C GLU A 259 -4.52 22.89 21.53
N GLN A 260 -3.82 23.85 20.92
CA GLN A 260 -4.39 24.72 19.88
C GLN A 260 -4.62 23.98 18.55
N LEU A 261 -4.03 22.79 18.41
CA LEU A 261 -4.22 21.91 17.27
C LEU A 261 -5.29 20.87 17.61
N LYS A 262 -6.32 20.77 16.79
CA LYS A 262 -7.42 19.84 17.01
C LYS A 262 -7.08 18.48 16.43
N VAL A 263 -7.01 17.45 17.27
CA VAL A 263 -6.85 16.06 16.86
C VAL A 263 -8.13 15.29 17.15
N ALA A 264 -8.75 14.71 16.12
CA ALA A 264 -9.92 13.84 16.23
C ALA A 264 -9.88 12.79 15.12
N ASP A 265 -10.19 11.53 15.43
CA ASP A 265 -10.32 10.43 14.47
C ASP A 265 -9.16 10.33 13.46
N ARG A 266 -7.92 10.41 13.94
CA ARG A 266 -6.70 10.41 13.11
C ARG A 266 -6.60 11.60 12.17
N GLN A 267 -7.35 12.65 12.39
CA GLN A 267 -7.24 13.91 11.68
C GLN A 267 -6.71 14.99 12.63
N LEU A 268 -5.62 15.63 12.21
CA LEU A 268 -5.06 16.83 12.81
C LEU A 268 -5.54 18.02 11.99
N THR A 269 -6.16 19.00 12.64
CA THR A 269 -6.59 20.23 12.00
C THR A 269 -5.97 21.43 12.73
N ALA A 270 -5.30 22.27 11.97
CA ALA A 270 -4.77 23.56 12.39
C ALA A 270 -5.56 24.67 11.71
N THR A 271 -6.26 25.51 12.47
CA THR A 271 -7.09 26.58 11.95
C THR A 271 -6.76 27.90 12.64
N VAL A 272 -6.58 28.94 11.83
CA VAL A 272 -6.33 30.31 12.29
C VAL A 272 -7.40 31.24 11.73
N ASN A 273 -7.96 32.12 12.56
CA ASN A 273 -8.90 33.13 12.13
C ASN A 273 -8.14 34.43 11.82
N CYS A 274 -8.45 35.01 10.68
CA CYS A 274 -7.81 36.23 10.19
C CYS A 274 -8.84 37.27 9.78
N THR A 275 -8.41 38.52 9.70
CA THR A 275 -9.13 39.65 9.06
C THR A 275 -8.16 40.39 8.17
N GLY A 276 -8.64 41.11 7.18
CA GLY A 276 -7.78 41.85 6.24
C GLY A 276 -8.38 43.18 5.78
N ALA A 277 -7.51 44.09 5.36
CA ALA A 277 -7.89 45.29 4.61
C ALA A 277 -8.08 44.96 3.11
N HIS A 278 -8.63 45.89 2.34
CA HIS A 278 -8.84 45.73 0.91
C HIS A 278 -7.50 45.43 0.18
N GLY A 279 -7.46 44.40 -0.67
CA GLY A 279 -6.27 44.04 -1.43
C GLY A 279 -6.24 42.57 -1.88
N ILE A 280 -5.22 42.21 -2.65
CA ILE A 280 -4.94 40.83 -3.08
C ILE A 280 -3.76 40.30 -2.27
N TYR A 281 -3.94 39.15 -1.66
CA TYR A 281 -2.99 38.61 -0.69
C TYR A 281 -2.59 37.17 -0.98
N GLU A 282 -1.40 36.81 -0.49
CA GLU A 282 -0.93 35.42 -0.40
C GLU A 282 -0.46 35.15 1.03
N ALA A 283 -1.10 34.18 1.67
CA ALA A 283 -0.65 33.63 2.96
C ALA A 283 0.00 32.25 2.76
N ARG A 284 0.93 31.89 3.66
CA ARG A 284 1.62 30.59 3.64
C ARG A 284 1.56 29.97 5.03
N GLY A 285 1.21 28.68 5.08
CA GLY A 285 1.24 27.89 6.29
C GLY A 285 2.20 26.71 6.16
N ALA A 286 2.86 26.35 7.26
CA ALA A 286 3.64 25.13 7.39
C ALA A 286 3.21 24.38 8.64
N LEU A 287 2.83 23.11 8.52
CA LEU A 287 2.42 22.26 9.62
C LEU A 287 3.40 21.08 9.76
N ARG A 288 4.00 20.94 10.95
CA ARG A 288 4.84 19.80 11.33
C ARG A 288 4.09 18.96 12.34
N PHE A 289 4.19 17.64 12.23
CA PHE A 289 3.54 16.69 13.11
C PHE A 289 4.32 15.39 13.21
N GLY A 290 4.18 14.69 14.33
CA GLY A 290 4.76 13.36 14.51
C GLY A 290 3.68 12.28 14.54
N TYR A 291 4.04 11.09 14.14
CA TYR A 291 3.16 9.92 14.19
C TYR A 291 3.92 8.66 14.59
N ASP A 292 3.22 7.75 15.27
CA ASP A 292 3.74 6.46 15.71
C ASP A 292 3.12 5.34 14.89
N ALA A 293 3.96 4.42 14.41
CA ALA A 293 3.53 3.19 13.74
C ALA A 293 3.37 2.05 14.75
N PRO A 294 2.58 1.00 14.44
CA PRO A 294 2.33 -0.13 15.34
C PRO A 294 3.60 -0.87 15.78
N ASN A 295 4.65 -0.86 14.96
CA ASN A 295 5.96 -1.45 15.27
C ASN A 295 6.83 -0.59 16.20
N GLY A 296 6.28 0.47 16.77
CA GLY A 296 6.99 1.38 17.69
C GLY A 296 7.89 2.41 17.02
N SER A 297 7.98 2.45 15.69
CA SER A 297 8.73 3.52 15.00
C SER A 297 7.94 4.82 14.99
N THR A 298 8.65 5.94 15.13
CA THR A 298 8.08 7.29 15.06
C THR A 298 8.53 7.97 13.78
N GLY A 299 7.58 8.56 13.07
CA GLY A 299 7.83 9.39 11.89
C GLY A 299 7.51 10.86 12.15
N ILE A 300 8.07 11.73 11.31
CA ILE A 300 7.75 13.16 11.30
C ILE A 300 7.24 13.52 9.91
N GLY A 301 6.07 14.15 9.85
CA GLY A 301 5.49 14.72 8.65
C GLY A 301 5.63 16.25 8.66
N ALA A 302 5.70 16.83 7.46
CA ALA A 302 5.65 18.26 7.26
C ALA A 302 4.86 18.57 5.98
N GLU A 303 3.92 19.51 6.10
CA GLU A 303 3.09 19.96 4.99
C GLU A 303 3.07 21.47 4.91
N SER A 304 2.93 21.99 3.71
CA SER A 304 2.82 23.41 3.46
C SER A 304 1.58 23.73 2.66
N ALA A 305 0.94 24.86 2.97
CA ALA A 305 -0.18 25.39 2.23
C ALA A 305 0.08 26.81 1.78
N ARG A 306 -0.55 27.19 0.67
CA ARG A 306 -0.52 28.54 0.12
C ARG A 306 -1.95 28.94 -0.22
N TRP A 307 -2.39 30.04 0.35
CA TRP A 307 -3.72 30.60 0.09
C TRP A 307 -3.58 31.95 -0.64
N LYS A 308 -4.22 32.04 -1.78
CA LYS A 308 -4.37 33.30 -2.54
C LYS A 308 -5.82 33.72 -2.43
N PHE A 309 -6.06 34.94 -1.96
CA PHE A 309 -7.40 35.48 -1.76
C PHE A 309 -7.45 36.99 -1.97
N GLU A 310 -8.62 37.49 -2.26
CA GLU A 310 -8.90 38.90 -2.43
C GLU A 310 -9.82 39.37 -1.29
N VAL A 311 -9.47 40.53 -0.71
CA VAL A 311 -10.34 41.26 0.22
C VAL A 311 -10.93 42.46 -0.52
N LYS A 312 -12.23 42.44 -0.84
CA LYS A 312 -12.93 43.45 -1.66
C LYS A 312 -14.29 43.85 -1.12
#